data_1147f95f364b3a854be3b62d19afeaad
#
_entry.id   1147f95f364b3a854be3b62d19afeaad
#
_cell.length_a   1.000
_cell.length_b   1.000
_cell.length_c   1.000
_cell.angle_alpha   90.00
_cell.angle_beta   90.00
_cell.angle_gamma   90.00
#
_symmetry.space_group_name_H-M   'P 1'
#
loop_
_entity.id
_entity.type
_entity.pdbx_description
1 polymer ?
#
loop_
_entity_poly.entity_id
_entity_poly.type
_entity_poly.pdbx_seq_one_letter_code
_entity_poly.pdbx_strand_id
1 'polypeptide(L)'
;MEVGLSMVPRVDAFLLGAPKSGTTWLAEALTQHPGICVSEPKEPNMVATHKGTFPRDDSRPDWSAYSTCFATDGVRIDCSVHALACPLAPHRVAENWPAARFVICLREPVSRTISHWNMIRDTGEDVDNGSDWSDFAQAWSDPRLQCDTLYG
;
A
#
# COMPACT_ATOMS: atom_id res chain seq x y z
N MET A 1 -23.78 7.65 25.90
CA MET A 1 -23.36 7.50 24.50
C MET A 1 -22.30 6.40 24.49
N GLU A 2 -22.71 5.18 24.14
CA GLU A 2 -21.73 4.11 23.88
C GLU A 2 -20.96 4.51 22.65
N VAL A 3 -19.67 4.76 22.82
CA VAL A 3 -18.73 4.82 21.69
C VAL A 3 -18.62 3.37 21.19
N GLY A 4 -19.42 3.06 20.16
CA GLY A 4 -19.35 1.77 19.52
C GLY A 4 -17.89 1.50 19.14
N LEU A 5 -17.29 0.49 19.73
CA LEU A 5 -15.99 -0.02 19.31
C LEU A 5 -16.13 -0.38 17.83
N SER A 6 -15.53 0.44 16.97
CA SER A 6 -15.46 0.14 15.54
C SER A 6 -14.71 -1.21 15.41
N MET A 7 -15.45 -2.24 15.03
CA MET A 7 -14.85 -3.58 14.92
C MET A 7 -13.87 -3.58 13.75
N VAL A 8 -12.66 -4.06 14.02
CA VAL A 8 -11.66 -4.31 12.98
C VAL A 8 -12.24 -5.30 11.96
N PRO A 9 -12.28 -4.97 10.67
CA PRO A 9 -12.83 -5.88 9.67
C PRO A 9 -11.96 -7.13 9.51
N ARG A 10 -12.58 -8.24 9.11
CA ARG A 10 -11.81 -9.44 8.73
C ARG A 10 -11.01 -9.16 7.47
N VAL A 11 -9.71 -9.47 7.51
CA VAL A 11 -8.81 -9.53 6.35
C VAL A 11 -8.06 -10.86 6.44
N ASP A 12 -8.10 -11.64 5.36
CA ASP A 12 -7.54 -12.98 5.34
C ASP A 12 -6.12 -13.00 4.73
N ALA A 13 -5.83 -12.02 3.86
CA ALA A 13 -4.51 -11.90 3.24
C ALA A 13 -4.18 -10.45 2.88
N PHE A 14 -2.89 -10.19 2.72
CA PHE A 14 -2.33 -8.93 2.26
C PHE A 14 -1.46 -9.16 1.01
N LEU A 15 -1.75 -8.45 -0.06
CA LEU A 15 -0.87 -8.34 -1.23
C LEU A 15 0.05 -7.13 -1.01
N LEU A 16 1.20 -7.41 -0.42
CA LEU A 16 2.19 -6.41 -0.03
C LEU A 16 3.15 -6.14 -1.18
N GLY A 17 3.05 -5.13 -1.95
CA GLY A 17 4.06 -4.68 -2.90
C GLY A 17 4.95 -5.77 -3.54
N ALA A 18 6.10 -5.41 -4.02
CA ALA A 18 6.61 -4.04 -4.07
C ALA A 18 5.85 -3.20 -5.12
N PRO A 19 5.79 -1.85 -4.94
CA PRO A 19 5.25 -0.98 -5.98
C PRO A 19 5.94 -1.24 -7.32
N LYS A 20 5.19 -1.21 -8.43
CA LYS A 20 5.65 -1.47 -9.81
C LYS A 20 6.12 -2.91 -10.10
N SER A 21 5.65 -3.88 -9.31
CA SER A 21 5.95 -5.31 -9.47
C SER A 21 4.77 -6.14 -9.98
N GLY A 22 3.77 -5.50 -10.61
CA GLY A 22 2.63 -6.20 -11.20
C GLY A 22 1.47 -6.45 -10.25
N THR A 23 1.44 -5.83 -9.08
CA THR A 23 0.38 -6.01 -8.07
C THR A 23 -1.00 -5.59 -8.56
N THR A 24 -1.11 -4.60 -9.45
CA THR A 24 -2.39 -4.19 -10.04
C THR A 24 -2.96 -5.29 -10.93
N TRP A 25 -2.12 -5.83 -11.82
CA TRP A 25 -2.52 -6.96 -12.66
C TRP A 25 -2.97 -8.18 -11.83
N LEU A 26 -2.21 -8.49 -10.76
CA LEU A 26 -2.57 -9.61 -9.89
C LEU A 26 -3.88 -9.36 -9.14
N ALA A 27 -4.08 -8.15 -8.61
CA ALA A 27 -5.33 -7.78 -7.95
C ALA A 27 -6.53 -7.92 -8.91
N GLU A 28 -6.40 -7.41 -10.14
CA GLU A 28 -7.43 -7.54 -11.19
C GLU A 28 -7.70 -9.02 -11.55
N ALA A 29 -6.66 -9.84 -11.66
CA ALA A 29 -6.82 -11.27 -11.92
C ALA A 29 -7.55 -11.98 -10.76
N LEU A 30 -7.24 -11.61 -9.51
CA LEU A 30 -7.89 -12.17 -8.32
C LEU A 30 -9.38 -11.82 -8.25
N THR A 31 -9.81 -10.64 -8.73
CA THR A 31 -11.24 -10.27 -8.76
C THR A 31 -12.07 -11.16 -9.68
N GLN A 32 -11.45 -11.90 -10.60
CA GLN A 32 -12.16 -12.84 -11.46
C GLN A 32 -12.60 -14.13 -10.72
N HIS A 33 -12.08 -14.35 -9.51
CA HIS A 33 -12.42 -15.55 -8.75
C HIS A 33 -13.60 -15.25 -7.80
N PRO A 34 -14.74 -15.99 -7.90
CA PRO A 34 -15.96 -15.67 -7.14
C PRO A 34 -15.82 -15.81 -5.60
N GLY A 35 -14.81 -16.52 -5.13
CA GLY A 35 -14.52 -16.69 -3.71
C GLY A 35 -13.52 -15.69 -3.14
N ILE A 36 -13.09 -14.67 -3.91
CA ILE A 36 -12.12 -13.66 -3.47
C ILE A 36 -12.75 -12.28 -3.49
N CYS A 37 -12.52 -11.52 -2.44
CA CYS A 37 -12.89 -10.13 -2.28
C CYS A 37 -11.63 -9.27 -2.18
N VAL A 38 -11.22 -8.64 -3.24
CA VAL A 38 -10.14 -7.66 -3.25
C VAL A 38 -10.65 -6.33 -2.72
N SER A 39 -9.82 -5.61 -1.96
CA SER A 39 -10.18 -4.29 -1.42
C SER A 39 -10.49 -3.28 -2.53
N GLU A 40 -11.54 -2.48 -2.31
CA GLU A 40 -11.90 -1.34 -3.16
C GLU A 40 -12.03 -0.07 -2.27
N PRO A 41 -11.21 0.94 -2.47
CA PRO A 41 -10.15 1.03 -3.49
C PRO A 41 -9.09 -0.07 -3.30
N LYS A 42 -8.38 -0.39 -4.36
CA LYS A 42 -7.32 -1.43 -4.37
C LYS A 42 -6.32 -1.26 -3.23
N GLU A 43 -5.94 -0.01 -2.94
CA GLU A 43 -4.97 0.35 -1.90
C GLU A 43 -5.62 1.24 -0.84
N PRO A 44 -6.39 0.68 0.10
CA PRO A 44 -6.98 1.47 1.18
C PRO A 44 -5.93 2.05 2.14
N ASN A 45 -4.73 1.48 2.18
CA ASN A 45 -3.59 1.94 2.99
C ASN A 45 -3.91 2.14 4.49
N MET A 46 -4.78 1.32 5.07
CA MET A 46 -5.19 1.47 6.47
C MET A 46 -4.13 0.98 7.47
N VAL A 47 -3.36 -0.03 7.09
CA VAL A 47 -2.29 -0.55 7.95
C VAL A 47 -0.97 0.20 7.78
N ALA A 48 -0.79 0.90 6.64
CA ALA A 48 0.40 1.68 6.34
C ALA A 48 0.21 3.16 6.72
N THR A 49 1.29 3.81 7.11
CA THR A 49 1.36 5.27 7.23
C THR A 49 1.69 5.93 5.90
N HIS A 50 2.19 5.16 4.96
CA HIS A 50 2.52 5.60 3.61
C HIS A 50 1.24 5.61 2.74
N LYS A 51 0.93 6.76 2.16
CA LYS A 51 -0.24 6.96 1.28
C LYS A 51 0.17 7.20 -0.17
N GLY A 52 1.45 7.11 -0.46
CA GLY A 52 2.10 7.33 -1.75
C GLY A 52 3.60 7.26 -1.56
N THR A 53 4.37 7.77 -2.51
CA THR A 53 5.84 7.84 -2.39
C THR A 53 6.25 8.85 -1.32
N PHE A 54 5.60 10.01 -1.27
CA PHE A 54 5.91 11.08 -0.33
C PHE A 54 4.89 11.22 0.79
N PRO A 55 3.57 11.15 0.56
CA PRO A 55 2.58 11.44 1.59
C PRO A 55 2.63 10.46 2.77
N ARG A 56 2.46 11.01 3.97
CA ARG A 56 2.40 10.25 5.24
C ARG A 56 1.14 10.62 6.01
N ASP A 57 0.62 9.64 6.71
CA ASP A 57 -0.51 9.79 7.61
C ASP A 57 -0.32 8.84 8.80
N ASP A 58 0.10 9.39 9.92
CA ASP A 58 0.35 8.65 11.16
C ASP A 58 -0.90 8.50 12.03
N SER A 59 -2.05 8.93 11.53
CA SER A 59 -3.32 8.81 12.25
C SER A 59 -3.66 7.33 12.52
N ARG A 60 -4.54 7.13 13.51
CA ARG A 60 -5.06 5.80 13.76
C ARG A 60 -5.93 5.36 12.59
N PRO A 61 -5.85 4.08 12.19
CA PRO A 61 -6.72 3.54 11.15
C PRO A 61 -8.21 3.74 11.47
N ASP A 62 -8.98 4.19 10.49
CA ASP A 62 -10.44 4.19 10.57
C ASP A 62 -10.98 2.81 10.16
N TRP A 63 -11.20 1.94 11.15
CA TRP A 63 -11.70 0.59 10.91
C TRP A 63 -13.11 0.57 10.32
N SER A 64 -13.92 1.61 10.57
CA SER A 64 -15.25 1.71 9.96
C SER A 64 -15.15 1.96 8.47
N ALA A 65 -14.35 2.93 8.04
CA ALA A 65 -14.05 3.15 6.63
C ALA A 65 -13.39 1.94 5.99
N TYR A 66 -12.46 1.28 6.70
CA TYR A 66 -11.79 0.09 6.18
C TYR A 66 -12.75 -1.07 5.93
N SER A 67 -13.76 -1.23 6.78
CA SER A 67 -14.76 -2.30 6.59
C SER A 67 -15.54 -2.15 5.29
N THR A 68 -15.73 -0.93 4.80
CA THR A 68 -16.44 -0.66 3.55
C THR A 68 -15.64 -1.01 2.30
N CYS A 69 -14.33 -1.22 2.45
CA CYS A 69 -13.47 -1.62 1.32
C CYS A 69 -13.69 -3.07 0.85
N PHE A 70 -14.52 -3.85 1.54
CA PHE A 70 -14.76 -5.25 1.22
C PHE A 70 -16.25 -5.50 1.01
N ALA A 71 -16.68 -5.42 -0.24
CA ALA A 71 -18.10 -5.42 -0.62
C ALA A 71 -18.76 -6.81 -0.57
N THR A 72 -17.98 -7.90 -0.63
CA THR A 72 -18.51 -9.26 -0.72
C THR A 72 -17.93 -10.19 0.33
N ASP A 73 -18.61 -11.30 0.57
CA ASP A 73 -18.05 -12.42 1.31
C ASP A 73 -17.01 -13.16 0.46
N GLY A 74 -16.13 -13.88 1.11
CA GLY A 74 -15.03 -14.61 0.47
C GLY A 74 -13.72 -14.39 1.21
N VAL A 75 -12.61 -14.75 0.57
CA VAL A 75 -11.26 -14.47 1.06
C VAL A 75 -10.97 -12.98 0.82
N ARG A 76 -10.90 -12.19 1.88
CA ARG A 76 -10.66 -10.75 1.80
C ARG A 76 -9.18 -10.45 1.72
N ILE A 77 -8.80 -9.73 0.67
CA ILE A 77 -7.39 -9.40 0.37
C ILE A 77 -7.23 -7.88 0.31
N ASP A 78 -6.43 -7.35 1.23
CA ASP A 78 -5.93 -5.96 1.14
C ASP A 78 -4.75 -5.90 0.18
N CYS A 79 -4.80 -5.01 -0.81
CA CYS A 79 -3.77 -4.88 -1.83
C CYS A 79 -2.92 -3.60 -1.67
N SER A 80 -2.72 -3.13 -0.44
CA SER A 80 -1.94 -1.93 -0.12
C SER A 80 -0.43 -2.19 -0.19
N VAL A 81 0.16 -1.83 -1.30
CA VAL A 81 1.59 -2.11 -1.59
C VAL A 81 2.57 -1.38 -0.69
N HIS A 82 2.18 -0.23 -0.14
CA HIS A 82 3.03 0.55 0.76
C HIS A 82 3.22 -0.11 2.13
N ALA A 83 2.37 -1.07 2.49
CA ALA A 83 2.50 -1.81 3.73
C ALA A 83 3.81 -2.63 3.81
N LEU A 84 4.39 -3.01 2.66
CA LEU A 84 5.65 -3.76 2.61
C LEU A 84 6.82 -2.99 3.25
N ALA A 85 6.88 -1.68 3.03
CA ALA A 85 7.98 -0.84 3.48
C ALA A 85 7.64 -0.04 4.76
N CYS A 86 6.40 -0.09 5.22
CA CYS A 86 5.95 0.66 6.39
C CYS A 86 6.37 -0.04 7.69
N PRO A 87 7.15 0.60 8.57
CA PRO A 87 7.63 -0.03 9.82
C PRO A 87 6.50 -0.33 10.82
N LEU A 88 5.36 0.38 10.75
CA LEU A 88 4.22 0.16 11.63
C LEU A 88 3.26 -0.93 11.12
N ALA A 89 3.27 -1.23 9.82
CA ALA A 89 2.35 -2.20 9.23
C ALA A 89 2.48 -3.61 9.83
N PRO A 90 3.69 -4.16 10.07
CA PRO A 90 3.84 -5.48 10.69
C PRO A 90 3.19 -5.57 12.08
N HIS A 91 3.33 -4.53 12.90
CA HIS A 91 2.72 -4.49 14.24
C HIS A 91 1.20 -4.43 14.15
N ARG A 92 0.66 -3.54 13.31
CA ARG A 92 -0.78 -3.41 13.10
C ARG A 92 -1.40 -4.70 12.58
N VAL A 93 -0.73 -5.38 11.65
CA VAL A 93 -1.22 -6.65 11.09
C VAL A 93 -1.14 -7.77 12.13
N ALA A 94 -0.03 -7.92 12.86
CA ALA A 94 0.13 -8.95 13.87
C ALA A 94 -0.90 -8.82 15.01
N GLU A 95 -1.21 -7.58 15.40
CA GLU A 95 -2.18 -7.28 16.46
C GLU A 95 -3.62 -7.61 16.04
N ASN A 96 -4.00 -7.30 14.79
CA ASN A 96 -5.40 -7.36 14.36
C ASN A 96 -5.73 -8.62 13.53
N TRP A 97 -4.76 -9.18 12.82
CA TRP A 97 -4.94 -10.35 11.93
C TRP A 97 -3.78 -11.35 12.04
N PRO A 98 -3.56 -11.96 13.20
CA PRO A 98 -2.39 -12.83 13.44
C PRO A 98 -2.35 -14.08 12.55
N ALA A 99 -3.46 -14.44 11.92
CA ALA A 99 -3.56 -15.58 11.00
C ALA A 99 -3.53 -15.16 9.51
N ALA A 100 -3.37 -13.87 9.22
CA ALA A 100 -3.37 -13.38 7.84
C ALA A 100 -2.18 -13.95 7.04
N ARG A 101 -2.41 -14.15 5.77
CA ARG A 101 -1.39 -14.61 4.81
C ARG A 101 -0.84 -13.43 4.03
N PHE A 102 0.37 -13.58 3.50
CA PHE A 102 1.06 -12.55 2.73
C PHE A 102 1.41 -13.04 1.35
N VAL A 103 1.16 -12.20 0.36
CA VAL A 103 1.63 -12.37 -1.02
C VAL A 103 2.53 -11.19 -1.34
N ILE A 104 3.74 -11.46 -1.83
CA ILE A 104 4.71 -10.43 -2.21
C ILE A 104 5.09 -10.63 -3.67
N CYS A 105 4.88 -9.59 -4.48
CA CYS A 105 5.31 -9.56 -5.87
C CYS A 105 6.65 -8.84 -5.96
N LEU A 106 7.64 -9.50 -6.53
CA LEU A 106 8.96 -8.93 -6.76
C LEU A 106 9.22 -8.76 -8.26
N ARG A 107 10.04 -7.79 -8.59
CA ARG A 107 10.51 -7.51 -9.94
C ARG A 107 12.00 -7.21 -9.89
N GLU A 108 12.68 -7.38 -11.03
CA GLU A 108 14.07 -6.98 -11.17
C GLU A 108 14.26 -5.52 -10.72
N PRO A 109 15.22 -5.23 -9.79
CA PRO A 109 15.26 -3.95 -9.08
C PRO A 109 15.43 -2.72 -9.98
N VAL A 110 16.26 -2.80 -11.02
CA VAL A 110 16.50 -1.65 -11.93
C VAL A 110 15.24 -1.33 -12.71
N SER A 111 14.62 -2.35 -13.31
CA SER A 111 13.36 -2.20 -14.06
C SER A 111 12.23 -1.69 -13.16
N ARG A 112 12.17 -2.13 -11.90
CA ARG A 112 11.20 -1.64 -10.93
C ARG A 112 11.44 -0.15 -10.62
N THR A 113 12.69 0.23 -10.36
CA THR A 113 13.06 1.61 -10.01
C THR A 113 12.76 2.57 -11.15
N ILE A 114 13.13 2.24 -12.38
CA ILE A 114 12.81 3.03 -13.57
C ILE A 114 11.27 3.17 -13.73
N SER A 115 10.53 2.08 -13.55
CA SER A 115 9.07 2.12 -13.64
C SER A 115 8.43 2.96 -12.54
N HIS A 116 9.03 3.02 -11.35
CA HIS A 116 8.56 3.86 -10.25
C HIS A 116 8.84 5.33 -10.55
N TRP A 117 10.05 5.65 -10.94
CA TRP A 117 10.44 6.99 -11.34
C TRP A 117 9.53 7.57 -12.45
N ASN A 118 9.31 6.80 -13.52
CA ASN A 118 8.40 7.22 -14.58
C ASN A 118 6.98 7.50 -14.04
N MET A 119 6.46 6.64 -13.16
CA MET A 119 5.14 6.84 -12.58
C MET A 119 5.06 8.15 -11.79
N ILE A 120 6.02 8.41 -10.90
CA ILE A 120 6.05 9.63 -10.07
C ILE A 120 6.05 10.87 -10.95
N ARG A 121 6.93 10.90 -11.97
CA ARG A 121 7.01 12.00 -12.92
C ARG A 121 5.72 12.17 -13.74
N ASP A 122 5.17 11.05 -14.25
CA ASP A 122 3.99 11.10 -15.12
C ASP A 122 2.71 11.51 -14.35
N THR A 123 2.67 11.26 -13.05
CA THR A 123 1.59 11.71 -12.15
C THR A 123 1.80 13.11 -11.57
N GLY A 124 3.01 13.66 -11.67
CA GLY A 124 3.37 14.95 -11.06
C GLY A 124 3.55 14.89 -9.55
N GLU A 125 3.60 13.70 -8.96
CA GLU A 125 3.71 13.53 -7.50
C GLU A 125 4.99 14.17 -6.95
N ASP A 126 6.09 14.19 -7.72
CA ASP A 126 7.33 14.86 -7.37
C ASP A 126 7.13 16.37 -7.22
N VAL A 127 6.53 17.02 -8.22
CA VAL A 127 6.28 18.47 -8.25
C VAL A 127 5.32 18.86 -7.12
N ASP A 128 4.24 18.12 -6.93
CA ASP A 128 3.26 18.34 -5.87
C ASP A 128 3.88 18.26 -4.47
N ASN A 129 5.00 17.53 -4.34
CA ASN A 129 5.75 17.39 -3.09
C ASN A 129 7.07 18.20 -3.08
N GLY A 130 7.21 19.19 -3.97
CA GLY A 130 8.31 20.16 -3.98
C GLY A 130 9.64 19.60 -4.49
N SER A 131 9.60 18.58 -5.33
CA SER A 131 10.75 17.99 -6.01
C SER A 131 10.69 18.19 -7.52
N ASP A 132 11.79 17.96 -8.17
CA ASP A 132 11.90 17.87 -9.63
C ASP A 132 12.61 16.56 -9.97
N TRP A 133 11.85 15.59 -10.44
CA TRP A 133 12.36 14.29 -10.90
C TRP A 133 12.37 14.18 -12.42
N SER A 134 12.45 15.32 -13.13
CA SER A 134 12.52 15.35 -14.60
C SER A 134 13.71 14.55 -15.14
N ASP A 135 14.79 14.47 -14.38
CA ASP A 135 15.99 13.66 -14.66
C ASP A 135 16.17 12.56 -13.61
N PHE A 136 16.55 11.36 -14.05
CA PHE A 136 16.73 10.21 -13.15
C PHE A 136 17.86 10.42 -12.13
N ALA A 137 18.93 11.12 -12.49
CA ALA A 137 20.03 11.39 -11.57
C ALA A 137 19.60 12.36 -10.47
N GLN A 138 18.75 13.34 -10.81
CA GLN A 138 18.14 14.22 -9.82
C GLN A 138 17.24 13.44 -8.84
N ALA A 139 16.35 12.59 -9.38
CA ALA A 139 15.50 11.74 -8.58
C ALA A 139 16.33 10.83 -7.65
N TRP A 140 17.38 10.19 -8.17
CA TRP A 140 18.25 9.31 -7.39
C TRP A 140 18.99 10.06 -6.28
N SER A 141 19.26 11.34 -6.47
CA SER A 141 19.95 12.21 -5.51
C SER A 141 19.01 12.90 -4.52
N ASP A 142 17.70 12.68 -4.63
CA ASP A 142 16.74 13.26 -3.70
C ASP A 142 17.05 12.77 -2.27
N PRO A 143 17.35 13.69 -1.34
CA PRO A 143 17.77 13.31 0.01
C PRO A 143 16.71 12.51 0.76
N ARG A 144 15.45 12.59 0.38
CA ARG A 144 14.37 11.80 0.97
C ARG A 144 14.45 10.33 0.60
N LEU A 145 15.06 9.96 -0.54
CA LEU A 145 15.34 8.56 -0.89
C LEU A 145 16.57 8.01 -0.17
N GLN A 146 17.43 8.90 0.34
CA GLN A 146 18.70 8.55 0.98
C GLN A 146 18.58 8.42 2.50
N CYS A 147 17.43 8.77 3.07
CA CYS A 147 17.22 8.72 4.51
C CYS A 147 16.02 7.84 4.86
N ASP A 148 15.99 7.38 6.10
CA ASP A 148 14.94 6.52 6.64
C ASP A 148 13.55 7.20 6.67
N THR A 149 13.44 8.49 6.30
CA THR A 149 12.16 9.23 6.34
C THR A 149 11.14 8.75 5.31
N LEU A 150 11.55 8.07 4.24
CA LEU A 150 10.60 7.45 3.28
C LEU A 150 10.17 6.05 3.70
N TYR A 151 11.02 5.33 4.44
CA TYR A 151 10.78 3.92 4.76
C TYR A 151 11.18 3.54 6.20
N GLY A 152 11.57 4.50 7.04
CA GLY A 152 12.02 4.30 8.41
C GLY A 152 11.31 5.18 9.43
#